data_ad0841fbb39e17f59478e702e372e9c8
#
_entry.id   ad0841fbb39e17f59478e702e372e9c8
#
_cell.length_a   1.000
_cell.length_b   1.000
_cell.length_c   1.000
_cell.angle_alpha   90.00
_cell.angle_beta   90.00
_cell.angle_gamma   90.00
#
_symmetry.space_group_name_H-M   'P 1'
#
loop_
_entity.id
_entity.type
_entity.pdbx_description
1 polymer ?
#
loop_
_entity_poly.entity_id
_entity_poly.type
_entity_poly.pdbx_seq_one_letter_code
_entity_poly.pdbx_strand_id
1 'polypeptide(L)'
;MKNTVILLISIATFTACTKQNTKQVSTIDSTLQVRVDSILQNKLSELNATIGQAIVMEAQTGEIKASVGSDSILQESGLVRIASLLAVLETKAVKLSDSIDVADGVLAIGKDTLCDHNWHRGGYGKITVEQGFGVASNIANYKIVKKVFENEQAFSEALAKYGYQVKDTSLVYNPLGYGILTTPLQNLTFFNYIAKSKTAIKEALEYSVSNGLAKPAQSDKVKVAGATGTIQLSNGEYAVE
;
A
#
# COMPACT_ATOMS: atom_id res chain seq x y z
N MET A 1 17.95 -24.42 -43.06
CA MET A 1 18.29 -23.34 -42.12
C MET A 1 18.55 -24.00 -40.78
N LYS A 2 19.79 -23.97 -40.31
CA LYS A 2 20.23 -24.67 -39.07
C LYS A 2 19.96 -23.76 -37.87
N ASN A 3 19.13 -24.20 -36.93
CA ASN A 3 18.92 -23.53 -35.66
C ASN A 3 20.10 -23.85 -34.75
N THR A 4 20.93 -22.84 -34.45
CA THR A 4 22.01 -22.93 -33.47
C THR A 4 21.44 -22.62 -32.09
N VAL A 5 21.32 -23.63 -31.24
CA VAL A 5 21.01 -23.47 -29.82
C VAL A 5 22.33 -23.20 -29.13
N ILE A 6 22.50 -22.00 -28.52
CA ILE A 6 23.64 -21.67 -27.69
C ILE A 6 23.27 -22.05 -26.25
N LEU A 7 23.83 -23.14 -25.76
CA LEU A 7 23.74 -23.57 -24.37
C LEU A 7 24.91 -22.90 -23.59
N LEU A 8 24.61 -21.89 -22.79
CA LEU A 8 25.57 -21.29 -21.87
C LEU A 8 25.65 -22.14 -20.60
N ILE A 9 26.68 -22.97 -20.50
CA ILE A 9 27.06 -23.68 -19.28
C ILE A 9 27.96 -22.75 -18.46
N SER A 10 27.46 -22.17 -17.39
CA SER A 10 28.28 -21.50 -16.40
C SER A 10 28.90 -22.54 -15.46
N ILE A 11 30.22 -22.76 -15.58
CA ILE A 11 30.98 -23.56 -14.66
C ILE A 11 31.23 -22.69 -13.40
N ALA A 12 30.48 -22.97 -12.32
CA ALA A 12 30.76 -22.40 -11.01
C ALA A 12 31.94 -23.16 -10.41
N THR A 13 33.10 -22.52 -10.36
CA THR A 13 34.22 -23.00 -9.54
C THR A 13 33.88 -22.83 -8.07
N PHE A 14 33.61 -23.93 -7.39
CA PHE A 14 33.47 -23.96 -5.94
C PHE A 14 34.83 -23.66 -5.31
N THR A 15 35.07 -22.40 -4.98
CA THR A 15 36.11 -22.07 -4.01
C THR A 15 35.53 -22.38 -2.64
N ALA A 16 36.12 -23.36 -1.94
CA ALA A 16 35.73 -23.69 -0.56
C ALA A 16 36.00 -22.48 0.33
N CYS A 17 34.98 -21.68 0.51
CA CYS A 17 34.96 -20.60 1.50
C CYS A 17 34.68 -21.25 2.85
N THR A 18 35.69 -21.30 3.73
CA THR A 18 35.58 -21.64 5.15
C THR A 18 34.37 -20.87 5.71
N LYS A 19 33.37 -21.62 6.20
CA LYS A 19 32.24 -21.08 6.95
C LYS A 19 32.76 -20.30 8.15
N GLN A 20 32.95 -18.99 8.01
CA GLN A 20 32.89 -18.13 9.16
C GLN A 20 31.45 -18.20 9.67
N ASN A 21 31.28 -18.81 10.83
CA ASN A 21 30.03 -18.72 11.61
C ASN A 21 29.86 -17.26 12.06
N THR A 22 29.49 -16.39 11.18
CA THR A 22 28.91 -15.08 11.55
C THR A 22 27.58 -15.41 12.21
N LYS A 23 27.54 -15.38 13.55
CA LYS A 23 26.30 -15.34 14.31
C LYS A 23 25.48 -14.26 13.67
N GLN A 24 24.42 -14.64 12.95
CA GLN A 24 23.45 -13.70 12.41
C GLN A 24 22.79 -13.04 13.63
N VAL A 25 23.21 -11.82 13.95
CA VAL A 25 22.66 -11.08 15.07
C VAL A 25 21.22 -10.75 14.68
N SER A 26 20.27 -11.22 15.48
CA SER A 26 18.87 -10.88 15.29
C SER A 26 18.72 -9.37 15.37
N THR A 27 18.01 -8.76 14.40
CA THR A 27 17.69 -7.33 14.39
C THR A 27 16.47 -7.01 15.26
N ILE A 28 15.78 -8.03 15.77
CA ILE A 28 14.58 -7.92 16.60
C ILE A 28 14.93 -7.32 17.97
N ASP A 29 14.23 -6.27 18.33
CA ASP A 29 14.20 -5.73 19.69
C ASP A 29 13.18 -6.54 20.52
N SER A 30 13.65 -7.30 21.48
CA SER A 30 12.80 -8.20 22.27
C SER A 30 11.74 -7.46 23.09
N THR A 31 12.06 -6.27 23.59
CA THR A 31 11.10 -5.45 24.34
C THR A 31 10.00 -4.93 23.44
N LEU A 32 10.37 -4.41 22.26
CA LEU A 32 9.42 -3.95 21.26
C LEU A 32 8.55 -5.10 20.74
N GLN A 33 9.16 -6.27 20.48
CA GLN A 33 8.47 -7.48 20.03
C GLN A 33 7.32 -7.85 20.95
N VAL A 34 7.58 -7.95 22.28
CA VAL A 34 6.58 -8.29 23.29
C VAL A 34 5.46 -7.23 23.35
N ARG A 35 5.82 -5.96 23.26
CA ARG A 35 4.81 -4.87 23.26
C ARG A 35 3.92 -4.90 22.02
N VAL A 36 4.50 -5.11 20.84
CA VAL A 36 3.75 -5.20 19.57
C VAL A 36 2.83 -6.41 19.59
N ASP A 37 3.30 -7.56 20.10
CA ASP A 37 2.46 -8.75 20.25
C ASP A 37 1.25 -8.48 21.16
N SER A 38 1.48 -7.91 22.34
CA SER A 38 0.40 -7.57 23.26
C SER A 38 -0.64 -6.63 22.65
N ILE A 39 -0.18 -5.62 21.90
CA ILE A 39 -1.09 -4.68 21.22
C ILE A 39 -1.90 -5.40 20.13
N LEU A 40 -1.26 -6.25 19.33
CA LEU A 40 -1.93 -7.01 18.28
C LEU A 40 -2.99 -7.95 18.85
N GLN A 41 -2.66 -8.75 19.88
CA GLN A 41 -3.59 -9.68 20.49
C GLN A 41 -4.81 -8.97 21.10
N ASN A 42 -4.60 -7.83 21.77
CA ASN A 42 -5.68 -7.02 22.30
C ASN A 42 -6.60 -6.51 21.19
N LYS A 43 -6.03 -6.04 20.06
CA LYS A 43 -6.81 -5.55 18.92
C LYS A 43 -7.56 -6.67 18.21
N LEU A 44 -6.97 -7.84 18.03
CA LEU A 44 -7.66 -9.00 17.46
C LEU A 44 -8.89 -9.39 18.31
N SER A 45 -8.73 -9.39 19.64
CA SER A 45 -9.83 -9.65 20.55
C SER A 45 -10.92 -8.58 20.50
N GLU A 46 -10.53 -7.30 20.51
CA GLU A 46 -11.46 -6.16 20.44
C GLU A 46 -12.30 -6.17 19.15
N LEU A 47 -11.66 -6.52 18.02
CA LEU A 47 -12.30 -6.54 16.71
C LEU A 47 -12.95 -7.87 16.36
N ASN A 48 -12.85 -8.87 17.26
CA ASN A 48 -13.26 -10.25 16.99
C ASN A 48 -12.64 -10.79 15.68
N ALA A 49 -11.38 -10.41 15.41
CA ALA A 49 -10.65 -10.82 14.24
C ALA A 49 -9.82 -12.08 14.51
N THR A 50 -9.73 -12.95 13.52
CA THR A 50 -9.06 -14.26 13.64
C THR A 50 -7.59 -14.24 13.24
N ILE A 51 -7.21 -13.29 12.37
CA ILE A 51 -5.86 -13.17 11.83
C ILE A 51 -5.42 -11.72 11.90
N GLY A 52 -4.16 -11.50 12.25
CA GLY A 52 -3.54 -10.18 12.22
C GLY A 52 -2.04 -10.26 12.10
N GLN A 53 -1.45 -9.19 11.63
CA GLN A 53 0.00 -9.03 11.58
C GLN A 53 0.39 -7.61 11.95
N ALA A 54 1.52 -7.47 12.63
CA ALA A 54 2.17 -6.20 12.89
C ALA A 54 3.68 -6.33 12.66
N ILE A 55 4.24 -5.45 11.83
CA ILE A 55 5.68 -5.41 11.55
C ILE A 55 6.19 -3.99 11.81
N VAL A 56 7.33 -3.90 12.49
CA VAL A 56 8.04 -2.64 12.73
C VAL A 56 9.41 -2.70 12.08
N MET A 57 9.70 -1.72 11.25
CA MET A 57 10.97 -1.59 10.52
C MET A 57 11.61 -0.24 10.84
N GLU A 58 12.91 -0.25 11.06
CA GLU A 58 13.69 0.98 11.13
C GLU A 58 13.90 1.56 9.73
N ALA A 59 13.42 2.77 9.51
CA ALA A 59 13.41 3.35 8.16
C ALA A 59 14.81 3.58 7.58
N GLN A 60 15.82 3.90 8.41
CA GLN A 60 17.18 4.19 7.95
C GLN A 60 17.90 2.94 7.47
N THR A 61 17.86 1.87 8.25
CA THR A 61 18.59 0.62 7.98
C THR A 61 17.77 -0.36 7.15
N GLY A 62 16.42 -0.34 7.27
CA GLY A 62 15.52 -1.35 6.73
C GLY A 62 15.44 -2.61 7.59
N GLU A 63 16.02 -2.59 8.80
CA GLU A 63 16.01 -3.73 9.72
C GLU A 63 14.61 -3.89 10.35
N ILE A 64 14.14 -5.14 10.42
CA ILE A 64 12.93 -5.50 11.15
C ILE A 64 13.24 -5.50 12.64
N LYS A 65 12.53 -4.66 13.39
CA LYS A 65 12.67 -4.51 14.84
C LYS A 65 11.61 -5.29 15.62
N ALA A 66 10.45 -5.52 15.03
CA ALA A 66 9.43 -6.44 15.55
C ALA A 66 8.64 -7.03 14.39
N SER A 67 8.22 -8.29 14.51
CA SER A 67 7.34 -8.96 13.55
C SER A 67 6.46 -9.97 14.30
N VAL A 68 5.17 -9.74 14.31
CA VAL A 68 4.18 -10.56 15.02
C VAL A 68 3.10 -10.97 14.03
N GLY A 69 2.64 -12.22 14.15
CA GLY A 69 1.70 -12.82 13.22
C GLY A 69 2.39 -13.44 12.00
N SER A 70 1.62 -13.78 10.97
CA SER A 70 2.14 -14.45 9.78
C SER A 70 2.41 -13.47 8.66
N ASP A 71 3.64 -13.41 8.14
CA ASP A 71 4.03 -12.62 6.97
C ASP A 71 3.73 -13.33 5.63
N SER A 72 3.19 -14.54 5.70
CA SER A 72 2.76 -15.31 4.52
C SER A 72 1.33 -14.97 4.05
N ILE A 73 0.66 -14.01 4.67
CA ILE A 73 -0.67 -13.57 4.24
C ILE A 73 -0.53 -12.86 2.91
N LEU A 74 -1.05 -13.49 1.85
CA LEU A 74 -1.11 -12.92 0.52
C LEU A 74 -2.56 -12.57 0.22
N GLN A 75 -2.88 -11.29 0.17
CA GLN A 75 -4.25 -10.80 -0.03
C GLN A 75 -4.28 -9.48 -0.79
N GLU A 76 -5.44 -9.11 -1.27
CA GLU A 76 -5.69 -7.77 -1.78
C GLU A 76 -5.55 -6.75 -0.64
N SER A 77 -5.06 -5.54 -0.97
CA SER A 77 -4.74 -4.52 0.04
C SER A 77 -5.22 -3.14 -0.38
N GLY A 78 -6.00 -2.51 0.49
CA GLY A 78 -6.44 -1.12 0.32
C GLY A 78 -5.28 -0.12 0.34
N LEU A 79 -4.10 -0.47 0.86
CA LEU A 79 -2.91 0.38 0.87
C LEU A 79 -2.29 0.57 -0.52
N VAL A 80 -2.64 -0.25 -1.51
CA VAL A 80 -2.21 -0.05 -2.92
C VAL A 80 -2.61 1.34 -3.45
N ARG A 81 -3.67 1.96 -2.92
CA ARG A 81 -4.05 3.34 -3.27
C ARG A 81 -2.93 4.36 -3.05
N ILE A 82 -1.99 4.09 -2.14
CA ILE A 82 -0.82 4.95 -1.89
C ILE A 82 0.13 4.86 -3.09
N ALA A 83 0.36 3.66 -3.60
CA ALA A 83 1.17 3.45 -4.80
C ALA A 83 0.50 4.05 -6.04
N SER A 84 -0.83 3.96 -6.12
CA SER A 84 -1.63 4.60 -7.19
C SER A 84 -1.47 6.12 -7.17
N LEU A 85 -1.60 6.75 -6.01
CA LEU A 85 -1.38 8.20 -5.89
C LEU A 85 0.07 8.58 -6.21
N LEU A 86 1.06 7.83 -5.71
CA LEU A 86 2.46 8.09 -6.01
C LEU A 86 2.73 8.00 -7.52
N ALA A 87 2.22 6.96 -8.19
CA ALA A 87 2.36 6.81 -9.65
C ALA A 87 1.77 8.01 -10.41
N VAL A 88 0.62 8.52 -9.97
CA VAL A 88 -0.01 9.72 -10.55
C VAL A 88 0.86 10.96 -10.30
N LEU A 89 1.33 11.19 -9.08
CA LEU A 89 2.12 12.38 -8.72
C LEU A 89 3.48 12.44 -9.44
N GLU A 90 4.11 11.29 -9.68
CA GLU A 90 5.39 11.21 -10.41
C GLU A 90 5.28 11.67 -11.86
N THR A 91 4.12 11.59 -12.48
CA THR A 91 3.88 12.12 -13.83
C THR A 91 3.85 13.64 -13.89
N LYS A 92 3.68 14.31 -12.74
CA LYS A 92 3.51 15.77 -12.60
C LYS A 92 2.25 16.33 -13.30
N ALA A 93 1.40 15.50 -13.88
CA ALA A 93 0.15 15.89 -14.52
C ALA A 93 -0.96 16.23 -13.50
N VAL A 94 -0.77 15.80 -12.25
CA VAL A 94 -1.70 16.04 -11.14
C VAL A 94 -0.90 16.49 -9.92
N LYS A 95 -1.47 17.46 -9.18
CA LYS A 95 -0.92 17.95 -7.90
C LYS A 95 -1.90 17.65 -6.77
N LEU A 96 -1.40 17.58 -5.55
CA LEU A 96 -2.25 17.39 -4.36
C LEU A 96 -3.30 18.47 -4.19
N SER A 97 -2.99 19.71 -4.61
CA SER A 97 -3.90 20.86 -4.57
C SER A 97 -4.95 20.90 -5.69
N ASP A 98 -4.83 20.02 -6.71
CA ASP A 98 -5.79 20.00 -7.81
C ASP A 98 -7.18 19.60 -7.30
N SER A 99 -8.19 20.22 -7.87
CA SER A 99 -9.59 19.99 -7.49
C SER A 99 -10.19 18.83 -8.28
N ILE A 100 -10.92 17.98 -7.58
CA ILE A 100 -11.67 16.85 -8.12
C ILE A 100 -13.11 16.94 -7.63
N ASP A 101 -14.05 16.79 -8.53
CA ASP A 101 -15.47 16.67 -8.19
C ASP A 101 -15.81 15.17 -8.04
N VAL A 102 -16.19 14.75 -6.84
CA VAL A 102 -16.65 13.39 -6.52
C VAL A 102 -18.18 13.34 -6.30
N ALA A 103 -18.85 14.47 -6.56
CA ALA A 103 -20.29 14.65 -6.50
C ALA A 103 -20.90 14.12 -5.18
N ASP A 104 -22.03 13.43 -5.28
CA ASP A 104 -22.73 12.80 -4.17
C ASP A 104 -22.10 11.49 -3.67
N GLY A 105 -20.92 11.15 -4.18
CA GLY A 105 -20.20 9.93 -3.79
C GLY A 105 -20.64 8.67 -4.54
N VAL A 106 -21.34 8.82 -5.67
CA VAL A 106 -21.71 7.71 -6.56
C VAL A 106 -21.26 8.01 -7.99
N LEU A 107 -20.56 7.09 -8.62
CA LEU A 107 -20.09 7.21 -10.00
C LEU A 107 -20.37 5.93 -10.80
N ALA A 108 -21.25 6.03 -11.80
CA ALA A 108 -21.47 4.96 -12.75
C ALA A 108 -20.37 4.94 -13.82
N ILE A 109 -19.81 3.77 -14.09
CA ILE A 109 -18.73 3.54 -15.07
C ILE A 109 -19.11 2.33 -15.92
N GLY A 110 -19.74 2.56 -17.06
CA GLY A 110 -20.30 1.48 -17.88
C GLY A 110 -21.36 0.70 -17.12
N LYS A 111 -21.08 -0.59 -16.84
CA LYS A 111 -21.93 -1.45 -16.00
C LYS A 111 -21.56 -1.47 -14.52
N ASP A 112 -20.46 -0.83 -14.17
CA ASP A 112 -19.93 -0.78 -12.80
C ASP A 112 -20.39 0.50 -12.09
N THR A 113 -20.35 0.48 -10.76
CA THR A 113 -20.64 1.65 -9.93
C THR A 113 -19.60 1.73 -8.81
N LEU A 114 -18.89 2.84 -8.75
CA LEU A 114 -18.02 3.17 -7.61
C LEU A 114 -18.80 4.04 -6.62
N CYS A 115 -18.67 3.69 -5.33
CA CYS A 115 -19.24 4.49 -4.25
C CYS A 115 -18.13 4.90 -3.27
N ASP A 116 -18.17 6.14 -2.83
CA ASP A 116 -17.43 6.60 -1.67
C ASP A 116 -18.16 6.17 -0.39
N HIS A 117 -17.44 5.95 0.71
CA HIS A 117 -18.05 5.43 1.94
C HIS A 117 -19.14 6.33 2.55
N ASN A 118 -19.18 7.60 2.17
CA ASN A 118 -20.16 8.57 2.65
C ASN A 118 -21.28 8.89 1.63
N TRP A 119 -21.44 8.11 0.56
CA TRP A 119 -22.43 8.33 -0.48
C TRP A 119 -23.87 8.53 0.08
N HIS A 120 -24.21 7.76 1.11
CA HIS A 120 -25.51 7.84 1.80
C HIS A 120 -25.69 9.12 2.64
N ARG A 121 -24.65 9.96 2.76
CA ARG A 121 -24.64 11.26 3.44
C ARG A 121 -24.40 12.42 2.48
N GLY A 122 -24.52 12.19 1.16
CA GLY A 122 -24.42 13.21 0.13
C GLY A 122 -23.02 13.41 -0.46
N GLY A 123 -22.10 12.46 -0.22
CA GLY A 123 -20.76 12.51 -0.80
C GLY A 123 -19.87 13.64 -0.25
N TYR A 124 -18.80 13.94 -0.97
CA TYR A 124 -17.83 14.99 -0.61
C TYR A 124 -17.88 16.20 -1.54
N GLY A 125 -18.64 16.11 -2.65
CA GLY A 125 -18.72 17.19 -3.64
C GLY A 125 -17.35 17.46 -4.30
N LYS A 126 -16.95 18.72 -4.30
CA LYS A 126 -15.68 19.16 -4.89
C LYS A 126 -14.61 19.27 -3.81
N ILE A 127 -13.57 18.45 -3.91
CA ILE A 127 -12.46 18.34 -2.96
C ILE A 127 -11.10 18.39 -3.67
N THR A 128 -10.01 18.57 -2.94
CA THR A 128 -8.67 18.44 -3.51
C THR A 128 -8.24 16.96 -3.61
N VAL A 129 -7.21 16.67 -4.42
CA VAL A 129 -6.59 15.34 -4.48
C VAL A 129 -6.14 14.88 -3.10
N GLU A 130 -5.51 15.78 -2.32
CA GLU A 130 -5.07 15.51 -0.96
C GLU A 130 -6.24 15.16 -0.04
N GLN A 131 -7.33 15.94 -0.10
CA GLN A 131 -8.53 15.65 0.67
C GLN A 131 -9.14 14.31 0.26
N GLY A 132 -9.26 14.04 -1.06
CA GLY A 132 -9.76 12.78 -1.59
C GLY A 132 -8.95 11.58 -1.12
N PHE A 133 -7.62 11.70 -1.06
CA PHE A 133 -6.75 10.68 -0.50
C PHE A 133 -6.98 10.53 1.02
N GLY A 134 -7.01 11.63 1.76
CA GLY A 134 -7.19 11.63 3.22
C GLY A 134 -8.49 10.99 3.68
N VAL A 135 -9.57 11.12 2.91
CA VAL A 135 -10.88 10.49 3.18
C VAL A 135 -11.06 9.15 2.43
N ALA A 136 -10.02 8.66 1.79
CA ALA A 136 -10.02 7.42 1.02
C ALA A 136 -11.14 7.35 -0.03
N SER A 137 -11.41 8.45 -0.75
CA SER A 137 -12.41 8.48 -1.81
C SER A 137 -12.01 7.54 -2.96
N ASN A 138 -12.85 6.57 -3.25
CA ASN A 138 -12.70 5.66 -4.37
C ASN A 138 -12.80 6.39 -5.70
N ILE A 139 -13.76 7.33 -5.79
CA ILE A 139 -14.03 8.12 -6.99
C ILE A 139 -12.87 9.06 -7.28
N ALA A 140 -12.32 9.76 -6.28
CA ALA A 140 -11.15 10.61 -6.46
C ALA A 140 -9.96 9.80 -6.97
N ASN A 141 -9.67 8.65 -6.35
CA ASN A 141 -8.56 7.79 -6.74
C ASN A 141 -8.71 7.28 -8.19
N TYR A 142 -9.89 6.79 -8.56
CA TYR A 142 -10.19 6.39 -9.94
C TYR A 142 -9.97 7.56 -10.93
N LYS A 143 -10.53 8.72 -10.63
CA LYS A 143 -10.49 9.89 -11.54
C LYS A 143 -9.08 10.39 -11.79
N ILE A 144 -8.19 10.44 -10.77
CA ILE A 144 -6.79 10.85 -10.97
C ILE A 144 -6.00 9.82 -11.78
N VAL A 145 -6.21 8.53 -11.53
CA VAL A 145 -5.55 7.47 -12.31
C VAL A 145 -6.02 7.50 -13.76
N LYS A 146 -7.34 7.58 -14.00
CA LYS A 146 -7.90 7.67 -15.35
C LYS A 146 -7.49 8.93 -16.11
N LYS A 147 -7.23 10.03 -15.41
CA LYS A 147 -6.71 11.28 -16.01
C LYS A 147 -5.29 11.12 -16.55
N VAL A 148 -4.49 10.27 -15.92
CA VAL A 148 -3.04 10.16 -16.17
C VAL A 148 -2.69 8.97 -17.03
N PHE A 149 -3.35 7.84 -16.82
CA PHE A 149 -3.05 6.59 -17.53
C PHE A 149 -4.11 6.32 -18.61
N GLU A 150 -3.63 6.15 -19.84
CA GLU A 150 -4.50 5.94 -21.00
C GLU A 150 -5.17 4.56 -20.96
N ASN A 151 -4.47 3.56 -20.42
CA ASN A 151 -4.92 2.17 -20.37
C ASN A 151 -4.40 1.43 -19.12
N GLU A 152 -4.94 0.24 -18.90
CA GLU A 152 -4.62 -0.63 -17.76
C GLU A 152 -3.15 -1.07 -17.74
N GLN A 153 -2.57 -1.32 -18.92
CA GLN A 153 -1.19 -1.77 -19.03
C GLN A 153 -0.22 -0.70 -18.52
N ALA A 154 -0.38 0.56 -18.96
CA ALA A 154 0.46 1.66 -18.52
C ALA A 154 0.38 1.88 -16.99
N PHE A 155 -0.80 1.72 -16.41
CA PHE A 155 -0.98 1.80 -14.96
C PHE A 155 -0.33 0.62 -14.24
N SER A 156 -0.50 -0.60 -14.73
CA SER A 156 0.14 -1.80 -14.19
C SER A 156 1.67 -1.69 -14.20
N GLU A 157 2.25 -1.20 -15.29
CA GLU A 157 3.70 -0.96 -15.39
C GLU A 157 4.18 0.11 -14.39
N ALA A 158 3.36 1.14 -14.13
CA ALA A 158 3.68 2.13 -13.10
C ALA A 158 3.69 1.52 -11.69
N LEU A 159 2.72 0.66 -11.35
CA LEU A 159 2.68 -0.03 -10.07
C LEU A 159 3.81 -1.05 -9.90
N ALA A 160 4.23 -1.71 -11.00
CA ALA A 160 5.34 -2.68 -10.97
C ALA A 160 6.67 -2.05 -10.51
N LYS A 161 6.88 -0.74 -10.73
CA LYS A 161 8.06 0.00 -10.23
C LYS A 161 8.16 -0.01 -8.70
N TYR A 162 7.05 -0.17 -8.02
CA TYR A 162 6.97 -0.23 -6.55
C TYR A 162 6.84 -1.66 -6.01
N GLY A 163 6.99 -2.66 -6.91
CA GLY A 163 6.93 -4.08 -6.55
C GLY A 163 5.52 -4.67 -6.58
N TYR A 164 4.49 -3.91 -6.99
CA TYR A 164 3.13 -4.44 -7.09
C TYR A 164 2.88 -5.09 -8.44
N GLN A 165 2.35 -6.31 -8.41
CA GLN A 165 2.00 -7.05 -9.62
C GLN A 165 0.49 -7.12 -9.74
N VAL A 166 -0.03 -6.61 -10.85
CA VAL A 166 -1.45 -6.66 -11.19
C VAL A 166 -1.74 -8.00 -11.84
N LYS A 167 -2.66 -8.78 -11.25
CA LYS A 167 -3.09 -10.08 -11.78
C LYS A 167 -4.16 -9.89 -12.86
N ASP A 168 -5.19 -9.12 -12.56
CA ASP A 168 -6.29 -8.81 -13.46
C ASP A 168 -6.36 -7.31 -13.67
N THR A 169 -6.13 -6.83 -14.88
CA THR A 169 -6.02 -5.40 -15.17
C THR A 169 -7.37 -4.70 -15.19
N SER A 170 -7.48 -3.60 -14.44
CA SER A 170 -8.66 -2.73 -14.40
C SER A 170 -8.30 -1.33 -13.91
N LEU A 171 -8.56 -0.30 -14.71
CA LEU A 171 -8.44 1.09 -14.25
C LEU A 171 -9.51 1.50 -13.23
N VAL A 172 -10.57 0.70 -13.07
CA VAL A 172 -11.62 0.96 -12.09
C VAL A 172 -11.23 0.42 -10.72
N TYR A 173 -10.75 -0.81 -10.66
CA TYR A 173 -10.58 -1.56 -9.43
C TYR A 173 -9.14 -1.64 -8.93
N ASN A 174 -8.14 -1.74 -9.82
CA ASN A 174 -6.75 -1.84 -9.40
C ASN A 174 -6.26 -0.59 -8.62
N PRO A 175 -6.69 0.65 -8.93
CA PRO A 175 -6.33 1.80 -8.10
C PRO A 175 -6.77 1.67 -6.64
N LEU A 176 -7.80 0.88 -6.38
CA LEU A 176 -8.35 0.63 -5.05
C LEU A 176 -7.70 -0.55 -4.33
N GLY A 177 -6.89 -1.35 -5.04
CA GLY A 177 -6.18 -2.52 -4.52
C GLY A 177 -6.74 -3.86 -4.96
N TYR A 178 -7.89 -3.92 -5.59
CA TYR A 178 -8.45 -5.17 -6.12
C TYR A 178 -7.61 -5.71 -7.28
N GLY A 179 -7.48 -7.04 -7.35
CA GLY A 179 -6.65 -7.71 -8.36
C GLY A 179 -5.14 -7.60 -8.13
N ILE A 180 -4.71 -7.08 -6.97
CA ILE A 180 -3.31 -6.91 -6.60
C ILE A 180 -3.07 -7.58 -5.25
N LEU A 181 -2.42 -8.73 -5.29
CA LEU A 181 -2.08 -9.47 -4.08
C LEU A 181 -0.76 -8.96 -3.50
N THR A 182 -0.76 -8.66 -2.21
CA THR A 182 0.43 -8.19 -1.49
C THR A 182 0.59 -8.94 -0.16
N THR A 183 1.79 -8.84 0.41
CA THR A 183 2.05 -9.24 1.79
C THR A 183 2.25 -7.99 2.66
N PRO A 184 2.01 -8.08 3.97
CA PRO A 184 2.31 -6.97 4.89
C PRO A 184 3.76 -6.49 4.82
N LEU A 185 4.73 -7.40 4.65
CA LEU A 185 6.13 -7.05 4.49
C LEU A 185 6.40 -6.30 3.16
N GLN A 186 5.72 -6.67 2.09
CA GLN A 186 5.81 -5.95 0.82
C GLN A 186 5.27 -4.52 0.95
N ASN A 187 4.12 -4.33 1.58
CA ASN A 187 3.57 -3.01 1.87
C ASN A 187 4.55 -2.20 2.76
N LEU A 188 5.09 -2.79 3.82
CA LEU A 188 6.07 -2.12 4.68
C LEU A 188 7.35 -1.73 3.94
N THR A 189 7.84 -2.58 3.02
CA THR A 189 8.98 -2.26 2.15
C THR A 189 8.71 -1.06 1.26
N PHE A 190 7.50 -0.97 0.72
CA PHE A 190 7.06 0.20 -0.03
C PHE A 190 6.99 1.46 0.85
N PHE A 191 6.46 1.37 2.08
CA PHE A 191 6.50 2.49 3.03
C PHE A 191 7.94 2.91 3.37
N ASN A 192 8.88 1.96 3.49
CA ASN A 192 10.30 2.28 3.70
C ASN A 192 10.90 3.03 2.50
N TYR A 193 10.55 2.66 1.28
CA TYR A 193 10.90 3.41 0.08
C TYR A 193 10.37 4.85 0.15
N ILE A 194 9.10 5.05 0.48
CA ILE A 194 8.49 6.37 0.66
C ILE A 194 9.24 7.16 1.74
N ALA A 195 9.53 6.55 2.90
CA ALA A 195 10.21 7.21 4.01
C ALA A 195 11.57 7.79 3.62
N LYS A 196 12.29 7.14 2.70
CA LYS A 196 13.58 7.58 2.17
C LYS A 196 13.48 8.55 0.98
N SER A 197 12.34 8.59 0.30
CA SER A 197 12.14 9.43 -0.88
C SER A 197 11.84 10.90 -0.52
N LYS A 198 12.04 11.80 -1.48
CA LYS A 198 11.63 13.22 -1.40
C LYS A 198 10.43 13.43 -2.34
N THR A 199 9.27 12.92 -1.97
CA THR A 199 8.07 12.96 -2.82
C THR A 199 6.90 13.60 -2.09
N ALA A 200 5.99 14.24 -2.85
CA ALA A 200 4.77 14.86 -2.33
C ALA A 200 3.82 13.87 -1.64
N ILE A 201 4.00 12.55 -1.85
CA ILE A 201 3.19 11.53 -1.17
C ILE A 201 3.28 11.62 0.36
N LYS A 202 4.41 12.11 0.91
CA LYS A 202 4.55 12.29 2.36
C LYS A 202 3.56 13.32 2.90
N GLU A 203 3.34 14.41 2.17
CA GLU A 203 2.37 15.45 2.53
C GLU A 203 0.96 14.85 2.60
N ALA A 204 0.58 14.03 1.61
CA ALA A 204 -0.72 13.35 1.60
C ALA A 204 -0.86 12.36 2.77
N LEU A 205 0.20 11.62 3.12
CA LEU A 205 0.20 10.71 4.27
C LEU A 205 0.12 11.48 5.61
N GLU A 206 0.80 12.61 5.74
CA GLU A 206 0.69 13.50 6.89
C GLU A 206 -0.71 14.10 7.00
N TYR A 207 -1.30 14.54 5.87
CA TYR A 207 -2.67 15.03 5.81
C TYR A 207 -3.67 13.96 6.24
N SER A 208 -3.49 12.71 5.81
CA SER A 208 -4.36 11.59 6.20
C SER A 208 -4.40 11.38 7.73
N VAL A 209 -3.27 11.59 8.42
CA VAL A 209 -3.19 11.49 9.89
C VAL A 209 -3.71 12.75 10.57
N SER A 210 -3.49 13.94 10.01
CA SER A 210 -3.93 15.19 10.66
C SER A 210 -5.42 15.49 10.42
N ASN A 211 -5.94 15.18 9.24
CA ASN A 211 -7.28 15.60 8.79
C ASN A 211 -8.12 14.48 8.19
N GLY A 212 -7.55 13.32 7.92
CA GLY A 212 -8.21 12.21 7.23
C GLY A 212 -8.61 11.05 8.14
N LEU A 213 -8.81 9.88 7.52
CA LEU A 213 -9.25 8.67 8.22
C LEU A 213 -8.19 8.05 9.14
N ALA A 214 -6.91 8.36 8.92
CA ALA A 214 -5.82 7.90 9.79
C ALA A 214 -5.64 8.77 11.05
N LYS A 215 -6.53 9.73 11.31
CA LYS A 215 -6.49 10.63 12.48
C LYS A 215 -6.34 9.92 13.84
N PRO A 216 -6.91 8.72 14.07
CA PRO A 216 -6.67 7.99 15.32
C PRO A 216 -5.19 7.65 15.59
N ALA A 217 -4.32 7.67 14.58
CA ALA A 217 -2.88 7.47 14.73
C ALA A 217 -2.10 8.77 15.05
N GLN A 218 -2.77 9.92 15.14
CA GLN A 218 -2.12 11.20 15.45
C GLN A 218 -1.47 11.15 16.84
N SER A 219 -0.28 11.77 16.94
CA SER A 219 0.46 11.89 18.19
C SER A 219 0.90 13.33 18.40
N ASP A 220 0.88 13.76 19.65
CA ASP A 220 1.44 15.05 20.11
C ASP A 220 2.95 14.96 20.40
N LYS A 221 3.50 13.75 20.46
CA LYS A 221 4.91 13.49 20.79
C LYS A 221 5.81 13.36 19.58
N VAL A 222 5.26 12.85 18.48
CA VAL A 222 6.00 12.58 17.25
C VAL A 222 5.13 12.89 16.04
N LYS A 223 5.76 13.32 14.93
CA LYS A 223 5.07 13.48 13.67
C LYS A 223 4.80 12.11 13.06
N VAL A 224 3.54 11.84 12.75
CA VAL A 224 3.08 10.59 12.15
C VAL A 224 2.56 10.86 10.75
N ALA A 225 2.93 10.02 9.80
CA ALA A 225 2.40 9.99 8.45
C ALA A 225 1.95 8.57 8.14
N GLY A 226 0.77 8.41 7.55
CA GLY A 226 0.22 7.08 7.29
C GLY A 226 -1.11 7.14 6.57
N ALA A 227 -1.64 5.97 6.26
CA ALA A 227 -2.98 5.81 5.69
C ALA A 227 -3.62 4.54 6.25
N THR A 228 -4.92 4.44 6.06
CA THR A 228 -5.70 3.22 6.34
C THR A 228 -6.05 2.53 5.03
N GLY A 229 -6.14 1.21 5.05
CA GLY A 229 -6.68 0.40 3.97
C GLY A 229 -7.86 -0.43 4.47
N THR A 230 -8.88 -0.58 3.66
CA THR A 230 -9.98 -1.52 3.88
C THR A 230 -10.41 -2.09 2.55
N ILE A 231 -10.44 -3.39 2.44
CA ILE A 231 -10.85 -4.08 1.22
C ILE A 231 -11.75 -5.26 1.58
N GLN A 232 -12.78 -5.48 0.79
CA GLN A 232 -13.63 -6.65 0.94
C GLN A 232 -13.02 -7.83 0.19
N LEU A 233 -12.81 -8.91 0.91
CA LEU A 233 -12.26 -10.15 0.37
C LEU A 233 -13.33 -10.94 -0.39
N SER A 234 -12.91 -11.89 -1.21
CA SER A 234 -13.81 -12.73 -2.02
C SER A 234 -14.78 -13.59 -1.18
N ASN A 235 -14.43 -13.87 0.08
CA ASN A 235 -15.30 -14.59 1.02
C ASN A 235 -16.32 -13.69 1.75
N GLY A 236 -16.35 -12.39 1.45
CA GLY A 236 -17.23 -11.40 2.07
C GLY A 236 -16.69 -10.77 3.35
N GLU A 237 -15.56 -11.24 3.87
CA GLU A 237 -14.87 -10.64 5.01
C GLU A 237 -14.13 -9.36 4.60
N TYR A 238 -13.63 -8.62 5.58
CA TYR A 238 -12.85 -7.41 5.34
C TYR A 238 -11.42 -7.58 5.85
N ALA A 239 -10.44 -7.18 5.03
CA ALA A 239 -9.10 -6.88 5.49
C ALA A 239 -9.00 -5.39 5.82
N VAL A 240 -8.46 -5.09 7.01
CA VAL A 240 -8.25 -3.73 7.51
C VAL A 240 -6.76 -3.54 7.79
N GLU A 241 -6.20 -2.44 7.31
CA GLU A 241 -4.78 -2.14 7.37
C GLU A 241 -4.53 -0.74 7.91
#